data_f77f37d2a460610b39cfa6a275154210
#
_entry.id   f77f37d2a460610b39cfa6a275154210
#
_cell.length_a   1.000
_cell.length_b   1.000
_cell.length_c   1.000
_cell.angle_alpha   90.00
_cell.angle_beta   90.00
_cell.angle_gamma   90.00
#
_symmetry.space_group_name_H-M   'P 1'
#
loop_
_entity.id
_entity.type
_entity.pdbx_description
1 polymer ?
#
loop_
_entity_poly.entity_id
_entity_poly.type
_entity_poly.pdbx_seq_one_letter_code
_entity_poly.pdbx_strand_id
1 'polypeptide(L)'
;IHIAIVNESGSVIEKSVKNVVYNIFTGAVLSIITLFIFLKNIGLTGVIAVSMPLSIIGTFVLLYFSGTTLNLVSLGGLSIGVGMLVDNSVVVLENIYRFRTTEGYGRIQGTFRGTKEVALAVAASTLTTVVVFVPFIFTKGLVLQMMTDLALAVVFSLLMSLAVAVTVVPMLSANYVNNIHRNKAPRPFDFINKLLDLFDRFIKGLNRVYQIALRWALAHRKRTVLIIVGIFIASLCLTPFIGMELLPGSDEGTFNVTVEAPKGSKLEVVNEISLKVEEILEKIPEMKSMTVSMSGSSGGMNSLRGGSERSSIGCVLVDKTERRKSLDEVMEEVRQLTKSVAGAKITVSSSSSMSSMIGSGVTIEIQGEDLDTMKEISNEVQRQVEKVEGTRQVTTSLQEQDRQVSIKINKDKIRQYGLTGSQVALKVKNIISGYTATTLKTNGAEMDIRIVYPEEAVTTLTNLGDITISTATGGYIPLSSIAEIVMDYVPTNIIRSDQTRYVTVTCEVFGRAAGSVGN
;
A
#
# COMPACT_ATOMS: atom_id res chain seq x y z
N ILE A 1 -10.50 18.15 -29.18
CA ILE A 1 -10.13 17.01 -28.35
C ILE A 1 -9.67 17.59 -27.01
N HIS A 2 -10.38 17.29 -25.93
CA HIS A 2 -9.96 17.62 -24.58
C HIS A 2 -9.23 16.40 -24.00
N ILE A 3 -7.97 16.58 -23.59
CA ILE A 3 -7.20 15.54 -22.92
C ILE A 3 -7.25 15.88 -21.43
N ALA A 4 -7.85 15.01 -20.64
CA ALA A 4 -7.86 15.11 -19.19
C ALA A 4 -7.00 13.98 -18.61
N ILE A 5 -6.09 14.31 -17.70
CA ILE A 5 -5.33 13.32 -16.93
C ILE A 5 -6.26 12.83 -15.81
N VAL A 6 -6.66 11.57 -15.88
CA VAL A 6 -7.61 10.97 -14.94
C VAL A 6 -6.90 10.39 -13.73
N ASN A 7 -5.72 9.82 -13.91
CA ASN A 7 -4.90 9.27 -12.83
C ASN A 7 -3.43 9.58 -13.09
N GLU A 8 -2.79 10.18 -12.11
CA GLU A 8 -1.37 10.55 -12.16
C GLU A 8 -0.67 10.06 -10.89
N SER A 9 0.03 8.93 -11.00
CA SER A 9 0.82 8.40 -9.89
C SER A 9 1.95 9.35 -9.45
N GLY A 10 2.43 10.20 -10.36
CA GLY A 10 3.46 11.20 -10.08
C GLY A 10 3.01 12.24 -9.06
N SER A 11 1.76 12.69 -9.11
CA SER A 11 1.21 13.69 -8.17
C SER A 11 1.12 13.15 -6.73
N VAL A 12 0.82 11.87 -6.57
CA VAL A 12 0.79 11.21 -5.25
C VAL A 12 2.19 11.14 -4.66
N ILE A 13 3.18 10.76 -5.47
CA ILE A 13 4.58 10.71 -5.05
C ILE A 13 5.07 12.11 -4.70
N GLU A 14 4.80 13.12 -5.53
CA GLU A 14 5.19 14.51 -5.27
C GLU A 14 4.58 15.05 -3.98
N LYS A 15 3.29 14.84 -3.74
CA LYS A 15 2.62 15.22 -2.48
C LYS A 15 3.26 14.53 -1.28
N SER A 16 3.55 13.24 -1.39
CA SER A 16 4.17 12.46 -0.32
C SER A 16 5.58 12.97 0.01
N VAL A 17 6.40 13.22 -1.01
CA VAL A 17 7.74 13.81 -0.84
C VAL A 17 7.65 15.21 -0.21
N LYS A 18 6.76 16.06 -0.69
CA LYS A 18 6.55 17.41 -0.11
C LYS A 18 6.13 17.33 1.36
N ASN A 19 5.23 16.43 1.71
CA ASN A 19 4.79 16.23 3.10
C ASN A 19 5.96 15.79 3.99
N VAL A 20 6.79 14.86 3.53
CA VAL A 20 7.96 14.41 4.31
C VAL A 20 8.98 15.53 4.46
N VAL A 21 9.30 16.27 3.40
CA VAL A 21 10.21 17.43 3.47
C VAL A 21 9.67 18.49 4.42
N TYR A 22 8.36 18.78 4.37
CA TYR A 22 7.71 19.70 5.29
C TYR A 22 7.81 19.20 6.75
N ASN A 23 7.59 17.91 7.00
CA ASN A 23 7.72 17.31 8.32
C ASN A 23 9.16 17.36 8.85
N ILE A 24 10.15 17.12 8.00
CA ILE A 24 11.56 17.27 8.35
C ILE A 24 11.88 18.72 8.76
N PHE A 25 11.41 19.68 7.97
CA PHE A 25 11.63 21.10 8.23
C PHE A 25 10.94 21.56 9.52
N THR A 26 9.66 21.23 9.68
CA THR A 26 8.91 21.58 10.90
C THR A 26 9.46 20.90 12.14
N GLY A 27 9.87 19.63 12.03
CA GLY A 27 10.54 18.90 13.10
C GLY A 27 11.88 19.52 13.49
N ALA A 28 12.69 19.95 12.51
CA ALA A 28 13.94 20.63 12.76
C ALA A 28 13.72 21.99 13.47
N VAL A 29 12.77 22.79 13.01
CA VAL A 29 12.43 24.08 13.63
C VAL A 29 11.95 23.88 15.06
N LEU A 30 11.04 22.93 15.28
CA LEU A 30 10.52 22.62 16.61
C LEU A 30 11.63 22.14 17.55
N SER A 31 12.56 21.31 17.07
CA SER A 31 13.73 20.86 17.84
C SER A 31 14.62 22.03 18.23
N ILE A 32 14.90 22.96 17.30
CA ILE A 32 15.69 24.16 17.60
C ILE A 32 15.00 25.03 18.64
N ILE A 33 13.69 25.25 18.53
CA ILE A 33 12.92 26.02 19.52
C ILE A 33 12.96 25.34 20.89
N THR A 34 12.75 24.04 20.94
CA THR A 34 12.80 23.26 22.17
C THR A 34 14.18 23.37 22.83
N LEU A 35 15.25 23.18 22.05
CA LEU A 35 16.62 23.31 22.54
C LEU A 35 16.94 24.73 23.05
N PHE A 36 16.43 25.74 22.36
CA PHE A 36 16.58 27.13 22.83
C PHE A 36 15.93 27.34 24.20
N ILE A 37 14.74 26.77 24.41
CA ILE A 37 14.04 26.87 25.71
C ILE A 37 14.84 26.19 26.84
N PHE A 38 15.45 25.01 26.54
CA PHE A 38 16.25 24.26 27.51
C PHE A 38 17.62 24.90 27.78
N LEU A 39 18.37 25.19 26.72
CA LEU A 39 19.76 25.69 26.82
C LEU A 39 19.82 27.18 27.15
N LYS A 40 18.77 27.97 26.83
CA LYS A 40 18.69 29.43 27.04
C LYS A 40 19.90 30.20 26.51
N ASN A 41 20.57 29.67 25.50
CA ASN A 41 21.79 30.22 24.92
C ASN A 41 21.73 30.14 23.39
N ILE A 42 21.62 31.31 22.75
CA ILE A 42 21.52 31.41 21.28
C ILE A 42 22.77 30.84 20.60
N GLY A 43 23.96 31.01 21.17
CA GLY A 43 25.21 30.50 20.58
C GLY A 43 25.25 28.97 20.55
N LEU A 44 24.85 28.32 21.64
CA LEU A 44 24.77 26.87 21.73
C LEU A 44 23.70 26.31 20.79
N THR A 45 22.51 26.92 20.80
CA THR A 45 21.42 26.54 19.90
C THR A 45 21.81 26.72 18.42
N GLY A 46 22.54 27.80 18.11
CA GLY A 46 23.05 28.06 16.75
C GLY A 46 24.01 26.98 16.23
N VAL A 47 24.88 26.47 17.10
CA VAL A 47 25.80 25.35 16.73
C VAL A 47 25.00 24.10 16.35
N ILE A 48 23.97 23.76 17.13
CA ILE A 48 23.12 22.62 16.84
C ILE A 48 22.28 22.86 15.57
N ALA A 49 21.74 24.08 15.41
CA ALA A 49 20.96 24.46 14.24
C ALA A 49 21.75 24.32 12.92
N VAL A 50 23.08 24.50 12.95
CA VAL A 50 23.96 24.28 11.79
C VAL A 50 24.33 22.80 11.63
N SER A 51 24.50 22.07 12.73
CA SER A 51 24.86 20.65 12.69
C SER A 51 23.80 19.76 12.04
N MET A 52 22.50 20.09 12.23
CA MET A 52 21.38 19.32 11.66
C MET A 52 21.37 19.28 10.13
N PRO A 53 21.34 20.41 9.40
CA PRO A 53 21.39 20.40 7.94
C PRO A 53 22.63 19.70 7.40
N LEU A 54 23.78 19.88 8.05
CA LEU A 54 25.01 19.26 7.63
C LEU A 54 24.96 17.73 7.74
N SER A 55 24.36 17.20 8.82
CA SER A 55 24.13 15.77 9.00
C SER A 55 23.17 15.22 7.96
N ILE A 56 22.11 15.95 7.63
CA ILE A 56 21.13 15.56 6.60
C ILE A 56 21.79 15.50 5.22
N ILE A 57 22.57 16.53 4.85
CA ILE A 57 23.29 16.56 3.57
C ILE A 57 24.27 15.38 3.50
N GLY A 58 25.02 15.13 4.58
CA GLY A 58 25.92 13.97 4.63
C GLY A 58 25.17 12.64 4.51
N THR A 59 23.99 12.53 5.07
CA THR A 59 23.12 11.35 4.92
C THR A 59 22.72 11.15 3.46
N PHE A 60 22.31 12.19 2.73
CA PHE A 60 22.03 12.09 1.31
C PHE A 60 23.23 11.64 0.48
N VAL A 61 24.43 12.10 0.83
CA VAL A 61 25.66 11.64 0.16
C VAL A 61 25.86 10.13 0.37
N LEU A 62 25.68 9.62 1.60
CA LEU A 62 25.82 8.19 1.88
C LEU A 62 24.72 7.35 1.18
N LEU A 63 23.48 7.83 1.16
CA LEU A 63 22.38 7.18 0.43
C LEU A 63 22.68 7.10 -1.07
N TYR A 64 23.23 8.16 -1.66
CA TYR A 64 23.62 8.17 -3.06
C TYR A 64 24.69 7.10 -3.37
N PHE A 65 25.74 7.00 -2.56
CA PHE A 65 26.80 6.00 -2.76
C PHE A 65 26.34 4.56 -2.49
N SER A 66 25.30 4.37 -1.68
CA SER A 66 24.70 3.03 -1.45
C SER A 66 23.75 2.60 -2.55
N GLY A 67 23.42 3.47 -3.52
CA GLY A 67 22.43 3.19 -4.56
C GLY A 67 20.98 3.16 -4.09
N THR A 68 20.70 3.63 -2.87
CA THR A 68 19.36 3.68 -2.31
C THR A 68 18.57 4.83 -2.95
N THR A 69 17.39 4.54 -3.47
CA THR A 69 16.50 5.56 -4.06
C THR A 69 15.76 6.34 -2.99
N LEU A 70 15.45 7.61 -3.30
CA LEU A 70 14.57 8.43 -2.45
C LEU A 70 13.12 8.02 -2.72
N ASN A 71 12.61 7.14 -1.88
CA ASN A 71 11.21 6.68 -1.89
C ASN A 71 10.53 7.04 -0.57
N LEU A 72 9.21 6.79 -0.48
CA LEU A 72 8.42 7.11 0.71
C LEU A 72 8.98 6.45 1.98
N VAL A 73 9.53 5.24 1.87
CA VAL A 73 10.05 4.47 2.99
C VAL A 73 11.41 5.01 3.45
N SER A 74 12.34 5.27 2.51
CA SER A 74 13.65 5.86 2.83
C SER A 74 13.53 7.27 3.39
N LEU A 75 12.58 8.08 2.87
CA LEU A 75 12.27 9.40 3.40
C LEU A 75 11.62 9.33 4.79
N GLY A 76 10.78 8.31 5.04
CA GLY A 76 10.25 7.99 6.36
C GLY A 76 11.37 7.68 7.36
N GLY A 77 12.33 6.83 6.96
CA GLY A 77 13.53 6.53 7.73
C GLY A 77 14.37 7.79 8.02
N LEU A 78 14.55 8.65 7.01
CA LEU A 78 15.23 9.93 7.20
C LEU A 78 14.50 10.84 8.19
N SER A 79 13.17 10.89 8.14
CA SER A 79 12.36 11.68 9.09
C SER A 79 12.54 11.19 10.55
N ILE A 80 12.58 9.88 10.76
CA ILE A 80 12.92 9.28 12.06
C ILE A 80 14.35 9.64 12.45
N GLY A 81 15.30 9.50 11.51
CA GLY A 81 16.70 9.84 11.71
C GLY A 81 16.89 11.29 12.16
N VAL A 82 16.19 12.25 11.54
CA VAL A 82 16.26 13.67 11.89
C VAL A 82 15.91 13.91 13.36
N GLY A 83 14.92 13.21 13.90
CA GLY A 83 14.60 13.28 15.33
C GLY A 83 15.75 12.84 16.25
N MET A 84 16.59 11.92 15.78
CA MET A 84 17.73 11.36 16.52
C MET A 84 19.04 12.11 16.27
N LEU A 85 19.13 12.93 15.18
CA LEU A 85 20.35 13.65 14.82
C LEU A 85 20.84 14.61 15.89
N VAL A 86 19.92 15.14 16.68
CA VAL A 86 20.19 16.19 17.67
C VAL A 86 20.89 15.64 18.90
N ASP A 87 20.57 14.42 19.31
CA ASP A 87 20.98 13.83 20.59
C ASP A 87 22.50 13.82 20.77
N ASN A 88 23.23 13.32 19.79
CA ASN A 88 24.70 13.26 19.84
C ASN A 88 25.31 14.66 20.01
N SER A 89 24.80 15.62 19.24
CA SER A 89 25.28 17.00 19.26
C SER A 89 25.00 17.72 20.59
N VAL A 90 23.82 17.46 21.18
CA VAL A 90 23.43 18.04 22.47
C VAL A 90 24.34 17.52 23.59
N VAL A 91 24.56 16.21 23.68
CA VAL A 91 25.42 15.61 24.72
C VAL A 91 26.85 16.14 24.66
N VAL A 92 27.43 16.20 23.46
CA VAL A 92 28.79 16.72 23.26
C VAL A 92 28.85 18.20 23.65
N LEU A 93 27.88 18.99 23.19
CA LEU A 93 27.85 20.43 23.42
C LEU A 93 27.63 20.78 24.90
N GLU A 94 26.74 20.07 25.59
CA GLU A 94 26.49 20.26 27.02
C GLU A 94 27.75 19.94 27.84
N ASN A 95 28.45 18.88 27.50
CA ASN A 95 29.69 18.54 28.20
C ASN A 95 30.80 19.56 27.93
N ILE A 96 30.97 20.07 26.71
CA ILE A 96 31.88 21.19 26.39
C ILE A 96 31.49 22.43 27.21
N TYR A 97 30.21 22.72 27.30
CA TYR A 97 29.69 23.84 28.09
C TYR A 97 30.05 23.70 29.57
N ARG A 98 29.86 22.51 30.16
CA ARG A 98 30.23 22.21 31.55
C ARG A 98 31.72 22.45 31.81
N PHE A 99 32.62 21.94 30.96
CA PHE A 99 34.07 22.13 31.10
C PHE A 99 34.49 23.61 31.03
N ARG A 100 33.81 24.40 30.21
CA ARG A 100 34.14 25.81 30.02
C ARG A 100 33.57 26.72 31.13
N THR A 101 32.37 26.38 31.64
CA THR A 101 31.71 27.25 32.61
C THR A 101 31.95 26.84 34.05
N THR A 102 31.95 25.54 34.33
CA THR A 102 32.08 25.03 35.71
C THR A 102 33.53 24.76 36.09
N GLU A 103 34.31 24.21 35.15
CA GLU A 103 35.69 23.83 35.40
C GLU A 103 36.68 24.92 34.96
N GLY A 104 36.23 25.97 34.26
CA GLY A 104 37.02 27.15 33.93
C GLY A 104 38.12 26.96 32.86
N TYR A 105 38.06 25.89 32.09
CA TYR A 105 39.05 25.64 31.02
C TYR A 105 38.92 26.65 29.88
N GLY A 106 40.05 26.99 29.28
CA GLY A 106 40.09 27.81 28.06
C GLY A 106 39.36 27.20 26.88
N ARG A 107 39.05 28.02 25.85
CA ARG A 107 38.22 27.64 24.69
C ARG A 107 38.62 26.30 24.06
N ILE A 108 39.87 26.14 23.68
CA ILE A 108 40.38 24.94 22.99
C ILE A 108 40.50 23.76 23.94
N GLN A 109 41.06 23.96 25.14
CA GLN A 109 41.23 22.88 26.12
C GLN A 109 39.94 22.36 26.65
N GLY A 110 38.97 23.24 26.98
CA GLY A 110 37.65 22.86 27.45
C GLY A 110 36.84 22.11 26.38
N THR A 111 36.93 22.54 25.12
CA THR A 111 36.31 21.82 23.99
C THR A 111 36.94 20.45 23.79
N PHE A 112 38.26 20.34 23.76
CA PHE A 112 38.95 19.06 23.55
C PHE A 112 38.63 18.05 24.67
N ARG A 113 38.77 18.50 25.96
CA ARG A 113 38.48 17.62 27.12
C ARG A 113 37.02 17.22 27.18
N GLY A 114 36.11 18.20 26.99
CA GLY A 114 34.68 17.93 27.02
C GLY A 114 34.22 16.96 25.93
N THR A 115 34.77 17.09 24.71
CA THR A 115 34.48 16.13 23.63
C THR A 115 35.08 14.76 23.92
N LYS A 116 36.36 14.70 24.34
CA LYS A 116 37.06 13.44 24.62
C LYS A 116 36.37 12.59 25.70
N GLU A 117 35.83 13.24 26.75
CA GLU A 117 35.15 12.56 27.85
C GLU A 117 33.90 11.78 27.38
N VAL A 118 33.11 12.38 26.47
CA VAL A 118 31.82 11.80 26.05
C VAL A 118 31.87 11.08 24.70
N ALA A 119 32.92 11.27 23.91
CA ALA A 119 33.01 10.74 22.55
C ALA A 119 32.80 9.22 22.49
N LEU A 120 33.45 8.47 23.40
CA LEU A 120 33.30 7.01 23.44
C LEU A 120 31.88 6.60 23.84
N ALA A 121 31.28 7.27 24.83
CA ALA A 121 29.92 6.99 25.28
C ALA A 121 28.89 7.27 24.18
N VAL A 122 29.03 8.41 23.49
CA VAL A 122 28.15 8.81 22.36
C VAL A 122 28.34 7.83 21.19
N ALA A 123 29.58 7.45 20.87
CA ALA A 123 29.82 6.46 19.81
C ALA A 123 29.23 5.09 20.15
N ALA A 124 29.39 4.61 21.39
CA ALA A 124 28.82 3.35 21.84
C ALA A 124 27.28 3.38 21.79
N SER A 125 26.66 4.45 22.27
CA SER A 125 25.20 4.65 22.20
C SER A 125 24.69 4.64 20.77
N THR A 126 25.33 5.39 19.88
CA THR A 126 24.95 5.44 18.45
C THR A 126 25.12 4.06 17.79
N LEU A 127 26.23 3.36 18.08
CA LEU A 127 26.46 2.02 17.53
C LEU A 127 25.40 1.02 18.05
N THR A 128 25.03 1.10 19.31
CA THR A 128 23.97 0.26 19.89
C THR A 128 22.63 0.49 19.16
N THR A 129 22.30 1.75 18.85
CA THR A 129 21.10 2.08 18.08
C THR A 129 21.19 1.55 16.64
N VAL A 130 22.36 1.67 15.99
CA VAL A 130 22.59 1.12 14.65
C VAL A 130 22.40 -0.40 14.61
N VAL A 131 22.90 -1.13 15.62
CA VAL A 131 22.79 -2.60 15.70
C VAL A 131 21.32 -3.06 15.74
N VAL A 132 20.40 -2.27 16.27
CA VAL A 132 18.95 -2.60 16.25
C VAL A 132 18.40 -2.72 14.81
N PHE A 133 18.98 -2.02 13.85
CA PHE A 133 18.56 -2.07 12.45
C PHE A 133 19.24 -3.18 11.62
N VAL A 134 20.30 -3.79 12.13
CA VAL A 134 21.03 -4.88 11.44
C VAL A 134 20.14 -6.10 11.15
N PRO A 135 19.23 -6.55 12.03
CA PRO A 135 18.37 -7.69 11.75
C PRO A 135 17.48 -7.53 10.52
N PHE A 136 17.12 -6.31 10.13
CA PHE A 136 16.31 -6.08 8.93
C PHE A 136 17.01 -6.53 7.64
N ILE A 137 18.35 -6.57 7.61
CA ILE A 137 19.12 -7.05 6.45
C ILE A 137 18.93 -8.57 6.24
N PHE A 138 18.55 -9.32 7.29
CA PHE A 138 18.35 -10.77 7.25
C PHE A 138 16.89 -11.18 6.99
N THR A 139 15.96 -10.23 6.89
CA THR A 139 14.55 -10.52 6.54
C THR A 139 14.45 -10.97 5.08
N LYS A 140 13.33 -11.60 4.67
CA LYS A 140 13.10 -12.09 3.30
C LYS A 140 11.82 -11.51 2.71
N GLY A 141 11.74 -11.53 1.37
CA GLY A 141 10.54 -11.11 0.64
C GLY A 141 10.33 -9.60 0.59
N LEU A 142 9.08 -9.17 0.45
CA LEU A 142 8.70 -7.76 0.31
C LEU A 142 9.14 -6.90 1.51
N VAL A 143 9.08 -7.48 2.73
CA VAL A 143 9.51 -6.80 3.96
C VAL A 143 10.99 -6.44 3.92
N LEU A 144 11.85 -7.31 3.34
CA LEU A 144 13.28 -7.00 3.16
C LEU A 144 13.45 -5.71 2.36
N GLN A 145 12.80 -5.62 1.20
CA GLN A 145 12.97 -4.47 0.31
C GLN A 145 12.53 -3.16 0.98
N MET A 146 11.39 -3.16 1.64
CA MET A 146 10.88 -1.98 2.32
C MET A 146 11.72 -1.60 3.55
N MET A 147 12.05 -2.56 4.40
CA MET A 147 12.75 -2.30 5.66
C MET A 147 14.23 -1.97 5.46
N THR A 148 14.87 -2.48 4.40
CA THR A 148 16.27 -2.17 4.10
C THR A 148 16.47 -0.69 3.79
N ASP A 149 15.63 -0.08 2.95
CA ASP A 149 15.73 1.33 2.60
C ASP A 149 15.52 2.23 3.83
N LEU A 150 14.56 1.88 4.68
CA LEU A 150 14.32 2.57 5.95
C LEU A 150 15.52 2.45 6.89
N ALA A 151 16.02 1.22 7.08
CA ALA A 151 17.14 0.95 7.98
C ALA A 151 18.41 1.67 7.53
N LEU A 152 18.75 1.64 6.24
CA LEU A 152 19.90 2.35 5.71
C LEU A 152 19.79 3.87 5.90
N ALA A 153 18.60 4.44 5.66
CA ALA A 153 18.39 5.87 5.88
C ALA A 153 18.60 6.28 7.35
N VAL A 154 18.10 5.48 8.30
CA VAL A 154 18.30 5.73 9.73
C VAL A 154 19.76 5.54 10.13
N VAL A 155 20.38 4.43 9.72
CA VAL A 155 21.80 4.12 10.04
C VAL A 155 22.72 5.21 9.52
N PHE A 156 22.59 5.63 8.26
CA PHE A 156 23.42 6.68 7.69
C PHE A 156 23.18 8.03 8.36
N SER A 157 21.94 8.35 8.74
CA SER A 157 21.63 9.54 9.53
C SER A 157 22.37 9.55 10.86
N LEU A 158 22.32 8.43 11.59
CA LEU A 158 22.98 8.30 12.88
C LEU A 158 24.51 8.36 12.77
N LEU A 159 25.10 7.71 11.78
CA LEU A 159 26.54 7.75 11.56
C LEU A 159 27.02 9.16 11.18
N MET A 160 26.26 9.85 10.33
CA MET A 160 26.58 11.25 9.98
C MET A 160 26.39 12.20 11.17
N SER A 161 25.35 11.98 12.00
CA SER A 161 25.17 12.71 13.24
C SER A 161 26.38 12.55 14.18
N LEU A 162 26.83 11.32 14.37
CA LEU A 162 28.01 11.03 15.19
C LEU A 162 29.25 11.72 14.63
N ALA A 163 29.50 11.62 13.32
CA ALA A 163 30.64 12.26 12.69
C ALA A 163 30.61 13.78 12.88
N VAL A 164 29.48 14.42 12.66
CA VAL A 164 29.28 15.86 12.84
C VAL A 164 29.41 16.25 14.33
N ALA A 165 28.84 15.47 15.25
CA ALA A 165 28.89 15.73 16.69
C ALA A 165 30.33 15.70 17.25
N VAL A 166 31.20 14.83 16.72
CA VAL A 166 32.58 14.69 17.21
C VAL A 166 33.56 15.63 16.48
N THR A 167 33.19 16.13 15.30
CA THR A 167 34.10 17.00 14.48
C THR A 167 33.62 18.45 14.40
N VAL A 168 32.44 18.67 13.82
CA VAL A 168 31.92 19.99 13.49
C VAL A 168 31.43 20.73 14.74
N VAL A 169 30.67 20.03 15.62
CA VAL A 169 30.13 20.63 16.84
C VAL A 169 31.25 21.16 17.75
N PRO A 170 32.31 20.41 18.06
CA PRO A 170 33.45 20.96 18.84
C PRO A 170 34.13 22.16 18.14
N MET A 171 34.35 22.08 16.81
CA MET A 171 34.96 23.18 16.06
C MET A 171 34.13 24.46 16.14
N LEU A 172 32.82 24.38 15.91
CA LEU A 172 31.93 25.53 16.00
C LEU A 172 31.79 26.03 17.43
N SER A 173 31.73 25.13 18.41
CA SER A 173 31.68 25.48 19.82
C SER A 173 32.89 26.25 20.29
N ALA A 174 34.08 25.87 19.86
CA ALA A 174 35.32 26.58 20.19
C ALA A 174 35.34 28.03 19.67
N ASN A 175 34.78 28.27 18.48
CA ASN A 175 34.84 29.56 17.81
C ASN A 175 33.66 30.50 18.17
N TYR A 176 32.43 29.98 18.22
CA TYR A 176 31.24 30.80 18.32
C TYR A 176 30.65 30.88 19.73
N VAL A 177 30.99 29.97 20.63
CA VAL A 177 30.54 30.05 22.03
C VAL A 177 31.52 30.95 22.80
N ASN A 178 31.25 32.24 22.79
CA ASN A 178 32.06 33.23 23.53
C ASN A 178 31.89 33.07 25.07
N ASN A 179 32.86 33.61 25.84
CA ASN A 179 32.92 33.53 27.30
C ASN A 179 31.54 33.73 27.93
N ILE A 180 31.06 32.68 28.50
CA ILE A 180 29.72 32.61 29.06
C ILE A 180 29.81 33.12 30.49
N HIS A 181 30.01 34.43 30.62
CA HIS A 181 29.45 35.08 31.77
C HIS A 181 27.93 35.04 31.58
N ARG A 182 27.25 34.61 32.60
CA ARG A 182 25.77 34.52 32.69
C ARG A 182 25.14 35.92 32.53
N ASN A 183 25.40 36.54 31.37
CA ASN A 183 24.78 37.78 30.98
C ASN A 183 23.32 37.40 30.66
N LYS A 184 22.42 37.83 31.54
CA LYS A 184 20.99 37.91 31.26
C LYS A 184 20.86 38.36 29.80
N ALA A 185 20.22 37.53 28.99
CA ALA A 185 19.97 37.86 27.59
C ALA A 185 19.50 39.30 27.47
N PRO A 186 19.97 40.10 26.51
CA PRO A 186 19.47 41.43 26.29
C PRO A 186 17.95 41.34 26.16
N ARG A 187 17.26 42.10 26.95
CA ARG A 187 15.81 42.12 27.14
C ARG A 187 15.06 42.91 26.07
N PRO A 188 14.75 42.37 24.88
CA PRO A 188 13.77 43.05 24.03
C PRO A 188 12.35 42.49 24.16
N PHE A 189 12.13 41.29 24.76
CA PHE A 189 10.82 40.68 24.81
C PHE A 189 10.46 40.17 26.21
N ASP A 190 9.72 40.98 26.98
CA ASP A 190 9.15 40.60 28.28
C ASP A 190 8.27 39.33 28.23
N PHE A 191 7.63 39.07 27.10
CA PHE A 191 6.80 37.90 26.90
C PHE A 191 7.61 36.61 26.91
N ILE A 192 8.76 36.56 26.20
CA ILE A 192 9.64 35.38 26.14
C ILE A 192 10.22 35.09 27.53
N ASN A 193 10.61 36.13 28.30
CA ASN A 193 11.11 35.94 29.65
C ASN A 193 10.06 35.37 30.61
N LYS A 194 8.79 35.83 30.52
CA LYS A 194 7.68 35.25 31.29
C LYS A 194 7.42 33.79 30.95
N LEU A 195 7.51 33.42 29.63
CA LEU A 195 7.35 32.04 29.18
C LEU A 195 8.50 31.15 29.70
N LEU A 196 9.73 31.62 29.64
CA LEU A 196 10.91 30.92 30.16
C LEU A 196 10.84 30.76 31.68
N ASP A 197 10.36 31.76 32.43
CA ASP A 197 10.18 31.69 33.88
C ASP A 197 9.05 30.69 34.27
N LEU A 198 7.98 30.64 33.49
CA LEU A 198 6.93 29.63 33.65
C LEU A 198 7.47 28.22 33.42
N PHE A 199 8.26 28.04 32.36
CA PHE A 199 8.93 26.79 32.07
C PHE A 199 9.89 26.38 33.19
N ASP A 200 10.68 27.30 33.74
CA ASP A 200 11.54 27.03 34.90
C ASP A 200 10.77 26.57 36.14
N ARG A 201 9.60 27.16 36.40
CA ARG A 201 8.73 26.71 37.51
C ARG A 201 8.23 25.29 37.24
N PHE A 202 7.83 25.00 36.02
CA PHE A 202 7.41 23.65 35.61
C PHE A 202 8.53 22.64 35.80
N ILE A 203 9.74 22.92 35.29
CA ILE A 203 10.91 22.04 35.43
C ILE A 203 11.30 21.85 36.90
N LYS A 204 11.29 22.91 37.70
CA LYS A 204 11.54 22.79 39.14
C LYS A 204 10.49 21.93 39.84
N GLY A 205 9.22 22.05 39.45
CA GLY A 205 8.14 21.21 39.93
C GLY A 205 8.34 19.74 39.58
N LEU A 206 8.65 19.47 38.27
CA LEU A 206 8.94 18.15 37.79
C LEU A 206 10.15 17.49 38.47
N ASN A 207 11.22 18.27 38.67
CA ASN A 207 12.41 17.80 39.37
C ASN A 207 12.12 17.43 40.84
N ARG A 208 11.23 18.16 41.51
CA ARG A 208 10.77 17.83 42.88
C ARG A 208 10.02 16.49 42.90
N VAL A 209 9.07 16.31 41.97
CA VAL A 209 8.34 15.03 41.83
C VAL A 209 9.28 13.88 41.53
N TYR A 210 10.22 14.07 40.58
CA TYR A 210 11.25 13.10 40.26
C TYR A 210 12.11 12.70 41.46
N GLN A 211 12.58 13.69 42.25
CA GLN A 211 13.37 13.43 43.46
C GLN A 211 12.60 12.61 44.50
N ILE A 212 11.29 12.93 44.69
CA ILE A 212 10.43 12.17 45.59
C ILE A 212 10.26 10.74 45.12
N ALA A 213 9.94 10.56 43.81
CA ALA A 213 9.77 9.25 43.22
C ALA A 213 11.06 8.40 43.28
N LEU A 214 12.21 9.03 42.98
CA LEU A 214 13.51 8.36 43.04
C LEU A 214 13.86 7.93 44.48
N ARG A 215 13.68 8.80 45.46
CA ARG A 215 13.91 8.47 46.87
C ARG A 215 13.01 7.33 47.31
N TRP A 216 11.74 7.36 46.94
CA TRP A 216 10.80 6.27 47.25
C TRP A 216 11.22 4.94 46.59
N ALA A 217 11.59 4.98 45.33
CA ALA A 217 12.03 3.81 44.57
C ALA A 217 13.29 3.19 45.19
N LEU A 218 14.27 3.99 45.55
CA LEU A 218 15.51 3.54 46.20
C LEU A 218 15.28 2.99 47.62
N ALA A 219 14.35 3.60 48.37
CA ALA A 219 13.97 3.12 49.71
C ALA A 219 13.19 1.80 49.67
N HIS A 220 12.38 1.57 48.61
CA HIS A 220 11.51 0.41 48.51
C HIS A 220 11.85 -0.46 47.29
N ARG A 221 13.11 -0.86 47.12
CA ARG A 221 13.65 -1.57 45.94
C ARG A 221 12.79 -2.77 45.54
N LYS A 222 12.38 -3.64 46.48
CA LYS A 222 11.56 -4.82 46.18
C LYS A 222 10.16 -4.45 45.66
N ARG A 223 9.52 -3.43 46.21
CA ARG A 223 8.20 -2.95 45.76
C ARG A 223 8.30 -2.33 44.39
N THR A 224 9.33 -1.56 44.12
CA THR A 224 9.58 -0.96 42.79
C THR A 224 9.75 -2.01 41.72
N VAL A 225 10.57 -3.05 41.97
CA VAL A 225 10.73 -4.17 41.01
C VAL A 225 9.41 -4.90 40.81
N LEU A 226 8.66 -5.17 41.88
CA LEU A 226 7.37 -5.87 41.79
C LEU A 226 6.33 -5.08 41.01
N ILE A 227 6.28 -3.75 41.17
CA ILE A 227 5.40 -2.87 40.39
C ILE A 227 5.79 -2.90 38.90
N ILE A 228 7.08 -2.78 38.60
CA ILE A 228 7.56 -2.79 37.20
C ILE A 228 7.24 -4.14 36.53
N VAL A 229 7.53 -5.25 37.21
CA VAL A 229 7.20 -6.60 36.71
C VAL A 229 5.69 -6.78 36.56
N GLY A 230 4.89 -6.26 37.52
CA GLY A 230 3.44 -6.30 37.45
C GLY A 230 2.89 -5.53 36.24
N ILE A 231 3.39 -4.33 35.98
CA ILE A 231 3.03 -3.52 34.79
C ILE A 231 3.45 -4.24 33.50
N PHE A 232 4.64 -4.86 33.50
CA PHE A 232 5.12 -5.61 32.34
C PHE A 232 4.23 -6.82 32.04
N ILE A 233 3.87 -7.61 33.06
CA ILE A 233 2.96 -8.75 32.88
C ILE A 233 1.57 -8.27 32.42
N ALA A 234 1.04 -7.20 33.04
CA ALA A 234 -0.24 -6.63 32.61
C ALA A 234 -0.19 -6.16 31.13
N SER A 235 0.90 -5.53 30.71
CA SER A 235 1.12 -5.15 29.31
C SER A 235 1.14 -6.36 28.37
N LEU A 236 1.81 -7.44 28.74
CA LEU A 236 1.81 -8.68 27.96
C LEU A 236 0.41 -9.30 27.86
N CYS A 237 -0.38 -9.27 28.92
CA CYS A 237 -1.77 -9.75 28.91
C CYS A 237 -2.69 -8.93 27.99
N LEU A 238 -2.34 -7.68 27.68
CA LEU A 238 -3.07 -6.84 26.73
C LEU A 238 -2.73 -7.13 25.27
N THR A 239 -1.59 -7.74 24.99
CA THR A 239 -1.12 -8.02 23.62
C THR A 239 -2.13 -8.80 22.77
N PRO A 240 -2.84 -9.85 23.28
CA PRO A 240 -3.83 -10.58 22.48
C PRO A 240 -5.04 -9.75 22.05
N PHE A 241 -5.31 -8.63 22.73
CA PHE A 241 -6.42 -7.74 22.41
C PHE A 241 -6.06 -6.70 21.32
N ILE A 242 -4.79 -6.62 20.96
CA ILE A 242 -4.31 -5.73 19.90
C ILE A 242 -4.47 -6.47 18.57
N GLY A 243 -5.26 -5.90 17.66
CA GLY A 243 -5.41 -6.44 16.30
C GLY A 243 -4.07 -6.41 15.56
N MET A 244 -3.79 -7.49 14.83
CA MET A 244 -2.56 -7.62 14.03
C MET A 244 -2.88 -7.35 12.57
N GLU A 245 -2.21 -6.36 11.98
CA GLU A 245 -2.25 -6.06 10.55
C GLU A 245 -0.82 -5.94 10.03
N LEU A 246 -0.57 -6.45 8.83
CA LEU A 246 0.76 -6.35 8.22
C LEU A 246 1.04 -4.90 7.78
N LEU A 247 0.07 -4.28 7.14
CA LEU A 247 0.08 -2.88 6.75
C LEU A 247 -1.32 -2.30 6.92
N PRO A 248 -1.45 -1.14 7.57
CA PRO A 248 -2.75 -0.48 7.68
C PRO A 248 -3.21 -0.01 6.30
N GLY A 249 -4.51 -0.12 6.04
CA GLY A 249 -5.12 0.41 4.83
C GLY A 249 -4.82 1.91 4.69
N SER A 250 -4.24 2.33 3.58
CA SER A 250 -4.03 3.75 3.30
C SER A 250 -5.28 4.34 2.66
N ASP A 251 -5.76 5.45 3.22
CA ASP A 251 -6.84 6.22 2.64
C ASP A 251 -6.28 7.16 1.56
N GLU A 252 -6.13 6.61 0.34
CA GLU A 252 -5.67 7.35 -0.85
C GLU A 252 -6.82 8.08 -1.56
N GLY A 253 -8.07 7.93 -1.08
CA GLY A 253 -9.24 8.53 -1.69
C GLY A 253 -9.63 7.91 -3.03
N THR A 254 -9.17 6.69 -3.33
CA THR A 254 -9.47 6.00 -4.58
C THR A 254 -10.07 4.62 -4.32
N PHE A 255 -11.12 4.28 -5.07
CA PHE A 255 -11.75 2.96 -5.02
C PHE A 255 -12.32 2.57 -6.39
N ASN A 256 -12.55 1.28 -6.58
CA ASN A 256 -13.13 0.73 -7.80
C ASN A 256 -14.50 0.13 -7.50
N VAL A 257 -15.45 0.40 -8.40
CA VAL A 257 -16.73 -0.30 -8.45
C VAL A 257 -16.73 -1.18 -9.70
N THR A 258 -16.74 -2.49 -9.50
CA THR A 258 -16.80 -3.48 -10.59
C THR A 258 -18.23 -3.94 -10.74
N VAL A 259 -18.79 -3.76 -11.92
CA VAL A 259 -20.11 -4.24 -12.33
C VAL A 259 -19.90 -5.47 -13.20
N GLU A 260 -20.40 -6.61 -12.74
CA GLU A 260 -20.28 -7.90 -13.43
C GLU A 260 -21.68 -8.40 -13.78
N ALA A 261 -22.03 -8.30 -15.06
CA ALA A 261 -23.29 -8.81 -15.59
C ALA A 261 -23.20 -10.33 -15.81
N PRO A 262 -24.34 -11.05 -15.92
CA PRO A 262 -24.35 -12.46 -16.26
C PRO A 262 -23.57 -12.75 -17.54
N LYS A 263 -22.89 -13.88 -17.58
CA LYS A 263 -22.10 -14.30 -18.74
C LYS A 263 -22.94 -14.36 -20.00
N GLY A 264 -22.38 -13.87 -21.12
CA GLY A 264 -23.08 -13.75 -22.40
C GLY A 264 -23.95 -12.50 -22.53
N SER A 265 -23.92 -11.59 -21.55
CA SER A 265 -24.62 -10.30 -21.65
C SER A 265 -24.01 -9.45 -22.77
N LYS A 266 -24.87 -8.79 -23.56
CA LYS A 266 -24.42 -7.82 -24.56
C LYS A 266 -23.85 -6.57 -23.89
N LEU A 267 -22.93 -5.89 -24.60
CA LEU A 267 -22.29 -4.68 -24.11
C LEU A 267 -23.30 -3.57 -23.76
N GLU A 268 -24.43 -3.50 -24.50
CA GLU A 268 -25.49 -2.53 -24.25
C GLU A 268 -26.14 -2.72 -22.88
N VAL A 269 -26.35 -3.99 -22.45
CA VAL A 269 -26.91 -4.32 -21.14
C VAL A 269 -25.94 -3.93 -20.02
N VAL A 270 -24.65 -4.22 -20.22
CA VAL A 270 -23.61 -3.83 -19.26
C VAL A 270 -23.54 -2.31 -19.14
N ASN A 271 -23.65 -1.61 -20.27
CA ASN A 271 -23.67 -0.15 -20.31
C ASN A 271 -24.88 0.43 -19.57
N GLU A 272 -26.09 -0.10 -19.78
CA GLU A 272 -27.29 0.36 -19.05
C GLU A 272 -27.15 0.18 -17.54
N ILE A 273 -26.58 -0.94 -17.09
CA ILE A 273 -26.39 -1.18 -15.66
C ILE A 273 -25.31 -0.24 -15.11
N SER A 274 -24.22 -0.04 -15.87
CA SER A 274 -23.14 0.89 -15.47
C SER A 274 -23.65 2.33 -15.36
N LEU A 275 -24.48 2.80 -16.28
CA LEU A 275 -25.09 4.13 -16.22
C LEU A 275 -25.93 4.32 -14.95
N LYS A 276 -26.69 3.29 -14.53
CA LYS A 276 -27.45 3.36 -13.27
C LYS A 276 -26.53 3.46 -12.05
N VAL A 277 -25.38 2.77 -12.08
CA VAL A 277 -24.39 2.87 -11.01
C VAL A 277 -23.71 4.25 -11.02
N GLU A 278 -23.38 4.78 -12.19
CA GLU A 278 -22.84 6.15 -12.34
C GLU A 278 -23.79 7.20 -11.76
N GLU A 279 -25.09 7.12 -12.06
CA GLU A 279 -26.09 8.03 -11.50
C GLU A 279 -26.17 7.98 -9.96
N ILE A 280 -25.92 6.81 -9.36
CA ILE A 280 -25.84 6.67 -7.91
C ILE A 280 -24.55 7.32 -7.37
N LEU A 281 -23.43 7.10 -8.05
CA LEU A 281 -22.12 7.64 -7.65
C LEU A 281 -22.04 9.16 -7.78
N GLU A 282 -22.67 9.77 -8.79
CA GLU A 282 -22.75 11.22 -8.96
C GLU A 282 -23.46 11.93 -7.81
N LYS A 283 -24.36 11.24 -7.11
CA LYS A 283 -25.09 11.82 -5.96
C LYS A 283 -24.26 11.90 -4.68
N ILE A 284 -23.03 11.33 -4.69
CA ILE A 284 -22.14 11.33 -3.53
C ILE A 284 -21.33 12.62 -3.52
N PRO A 285 -21.48 13.48 -2.49
CA PRO A 285 -20.83 14.79 -2.48
C PRO A 285 -19.30 14.74 -2.43
N GLU A 286 -18.73 13.66 -1.90
CA GLU A 286 -17.28 13.46 -1.79
C GLU A 286 -16.63 13.02 -3.09
N MET A 287 -17.41 12.76 -4.17
CA MET A 287 -16.88 12.33 -5.47
C MET A 287 -16.24 13.49 -6.20
N LYS A 288 -14.99 13.32 -6.62
CA LYS A 288 -14.25 14.30 -7.43
C LYS A 288 -14.30 13.98 -8.92
N SER A 289 -14.04 12.73 -9.26
CA SER A 289 -14.07 12.25 -10.65
C SER A 289 -14.30 10.75 -10.68
N MET A 290 -14.86 10.27 -11.78
CA MET A 290 -15.01 8.85 -12.05
C MET A 290 -14.61 8.54 -13.50
N THR A 291 -14.11 7.34 -13.72
CA THR A 291 -13.69 6.83 -15.02
C THR A 291 -14.30 5.46 -15.22
N VAL A 292 -15.08 5.32 -16.27
CA VAL A 292 -15.72 4.06 -16.62
C VAL A 292 -14.89 3.38 -17.71
N SER A 293 -14.50 2.14 -17.45
CA SER A 293 -13.81 1.29 -18.39
C SER A 293 -14.63 0.02 -18.61
N MET A 294 -15.14 -0.14 -19.81
CA MET A 294 -15.82 -1.37 -20.22
C MET A 294 -14.86 -2.22 -21.04
N SER A 295 -14.70 -3.47 -20.63
CA SER A 295 -13.85 -4.41 -21.36
C SER A 295 -14.62 -4.98 -22.56
N GLY A 296 -14.62 -4.23 -23.64
CA GLY A 296 -14.96 -4.78 -24.96
C GLY A 296 -13.79 -5.59 -25.48
N SER A 297 -14.05 -6.62 -26.25
CA SER A 297 -13.08 -7.54 -26.87
C SER A 297 -12.09 -6.84 -27.82
N SER A 298 -11.24 -5.97 -27.33
CA SER A 298 -10.18 -5.32 -28.10
C SER A 298 -8.81 -5.56 -27.47
N GLY A 299 -8.11 -6.55 -27.98
CA GLY A 299 -6.67 -6.63 -28.21
C GLY A 299 -5.70 -6.25 -27.08
N GLY A 300 -5.87 -6.72 -25.84
CA GLY A 300 -4.85 -6.58 -24.80
C GLY A 300 -4.73 -7.83 -23.93
N MET A 301 -3.60 -7.99 -23.24
CA MET A 301 -3.32 -9.14 -22.36
C MET A 301 -4.39 -9.39 -21.28
N ASN A 302 -5.25 -8.38 -21.00
CA ASN A 302 -6.42 -8.50 -20.13
C ASN A 302 -7.65 -9.14 -20.81
N SER A 303 -7.72 -9.20 -22.15
CA SER A 303 -8.83 -9.85 -22.86
C SER A 303 -8.82 -11.39 -22.72
N LEU A 304 -7.72 -11.95 -22.24
CA LEU A 304 -7.62 -13.38 -21.87
C LEU A 304 -8.34 -13.71 -20.55
N ARG A 305 -8.80 -12.70 -19.79
CA ARG A 305 -9.35 -12.88 -18.43
C ARG A 305 -10.82 -12.48 -18.23
N GLY A 306 -11.45 -11.83 -19.19
CA GLY A 306 -12.84 -11.41 -19.04
C GLY A 306 -13.50 -11.05 -20.35
N GLY A 307 -14.67 -11.62 -20.61
CA GLY A 307 -15.57 -11.24 -21.69
C GLY A 307 -16.09 -9.81 -21.55
N SER A 308 -16.95 -9.42 -22.47
CA SER A 308 -17.62 -8.10 -22.52
C SER A 308 -18.57 -7.80 -21.36
N GLU A 309 -18.66 -8.70 -20.38
CA GLU A 309 -19.65 -8.65 -19.29
C GLU A 309 -19.22 -7.84 -18.06
N ARG A 310 -18.03 -7.25 -18.08
CA ARG A 310 -17.49 -6.48 -16.96
C ARG A 310 -17.31 -5.01 -17.29
N SER A 311 -17.77 -4.15 -16.38
CA SER A 311 -17.44 -2.73 -16.34
C SER A 311 -16.71 -2.42 -15.04
N SER A 312 -15.67 -1.59 -15.10
CA SER A 312 -14.94 -1.10 -13.94
C SER A 312 -15.04 0.43 -13.89
N ILE A 313 -15.54 0.94 -12.79
CA ILE A 313 -15.70 2.36 -12.53
C ILE A 313 -14.65 2.75 -11.49
N GLY A 314 -13.58 3.40 -11.93
CA GLY A 314 -12.56 3.97 -11.07
C GLY A 314 -13.04 5.28 -10.48
N CYS A 315 -13.15 5.36 -9.16
CA CYS A 315 -13.65 6.51 -8.42
C CYS A 315 -12.51 7.21 -7.68
N VAL A 316 -12.48 8.54 -7.77
CA VAL A 316 -11.53 9.40 -7.04
C VAL A 316 -12.34 10.37 -6.19
N LEU A 317 -12.08 10.36 -4.88
CA LEU A 317 -12.70 11.28 -3.92
C LEU A 317 -11.92 12.59 -3.82
N VAL A 318 -12.55 13.60 -3.24
CA VAL A 318 -11.87 14.83 -2.83
C VAL A 318 -10.82 14.54 -1.75
N ASP A 319 -9.84 15.42 -1.58
CA ASP A 319 -8.75 15.21 -0.62
C ASP A 319 -9.27 14.97 0.80
N LYS A 320 -8.57 14.12 1.57
CA LYS A 320 -8.97 13.74 2.94
C LYS A 320 -9.24 14.93 3.86
N THR A 321 -8.59 16.06 3.61
CA THR A 321 -8.77 17.31 4.38
C THR A 321 -10.07 18.05 4.06
N GLU A 322 -10.67 17.77 2.90
CA GLU A 322 -11.87 18.44 2.40
C GLU A 322 -13.14 17.62 2.60
N ARG A 323 -13.01 16.32 2.89
CA ARG A 323 -14.15 15.40 3.10
C ARG A 323 -14.37 15.10 4.59
N ARG A 324 -15.63 14.83 4.92
CA ARG A 324 -16.03 14.46 6.30
C ARG A 324 -16.00 12.95 6.53
N LYS A 325 -16.27 12.16 5.48
CA LYS A 325 -16.33 10.70 5.55
C LYS A 325 -14.98 10.09 5.16
N SER A 326 -14.59 9.02 5.82
CA SER A 326 -13.45 8.20 5.41
C SER A 326 -13.73 7.46 4.11
N LEU A 327 -12.67 6.94 3.44
CA LEU A 327 -12.82 6.11 2.24
C LEU A 327 -13.75 4.91 2.51
N ASP A 328 -13.55 4.24 3.65
CA ASP A 328 -14.31 3.05 4.02
C ASP A 328 -15.79 3.34 4.25
N GLU A 329 -16.11 4.49 4.86
CA GLU A 329 -17.50 4.93 5.06
C GLU A 329 -18.18 5.24 3.72
N VAL A 330 -17.48 5.89 2.79
CA VAL A 330 -18.00 6.15 1.44
C VAL A 330 -18.19 4.84 0.67
N MET A 331 -17.24 3.92 0.74
CA MET A 331 -17.36 2.60 0.09
C MET A 331 -18.56 1.81 0.66
N GLU A 332 -18.80 1.85 1.96
CA GLU A 332 -19.95 1.18 2.57
C GLU A 332 -21.27 1.83 2.14
N GLU A 333 -21.34 3.17 2.05
CA GLU A 333 -22.49 3.89 1.51
C GLU A 333 -22.78 3.47 0.06
N VAL A 334 -21.73 3.42 -0.79
CA VAL A 334 -21.85 2.94 -2.18
C VAL A 334 -22.38 1.51 -2.23
N ARG A 335 -21.86 0.61 -1.37
CA ARG A 335 -22.34 -0.78 -1.29
C ARG A 335 -23.83 -0.85 -0.95
N GLN A 336 -24.30 -0.03 0.00
CA GLN A 336 -25.71 -0.01 0.38
C GLN A 336 -26.60 0.51 -0.76
N LEU A 337 -26.19 1.60 -1.41
CA LEU A 337 -26.95 2.20 -2.50
C LEU A 337 -27.00 1.30 -3.75
N THR A 338 -25.90 0.62 -4.05
CA THR A 338 -25.82 -0.27 -5.23
C THR A 338 -26.52 -1.60 -5.05
N LYS A 339 -26.89 -2.02 -3.82
CA LYS A 339 -27.73 -3.21 -3.58
C LYS A 339 -29.07 -3.16 -4.29
N SER A 340 -29.59 -1.98 -4.57
CA SER A 340 -30.88 -1.80 -5.28
C SER A 340 -30.77 -2.06 -6.78
N VAL A 341 -29.56 -2.12 -7.34
CA VAL A 341 -29.35 -2.33 -8.77
C VAL A 341 -29.41 -3.82 -9.09
N ALA A 342 -30.49 -4.23 -9.76
CA ALA A 342 -30.67 -5.61 -10.19
C ALA A 342 -29.98 -5.91 -11.52
N GLY A 343 -29.64 -7.18 -11.76
CA GLY A 343 -29.13 -7.66 -13.06
C GLY A 343 -27.62 -7.76 -13.16
N ALA A 344 -26.86 -7.34 -12.15
CA ALA A 344 -25.40 -7.54 -12.08
C ALA A 344 -24.93 -7.74 -10.66
N LYS A 345 -23.77 -8.37 -10.52
CA LYS A 345 -23.02 -8.43 -9.27
C LYS A 345 -22.12 -7.19 -9.19
N ILE A 346 -22.34 -6.38 -8.16
CA ILE A 346 -21.58 -5.15 -7.95
C ILE A 346 -20.61 -5.37 -6.79
N THR A 347 -19.34 -5.11 -7.04
CA THR A 347 -18.24 -5.24 -6.07
C THR A 347 -17.58 -3.89 -5.89
N VAL A 348 -17.43 -3.43 -4.64
CA VAL A 348 -16.75 -2.18 -4.30
C VAL A 348 -15.48 -2.50 -3.55
N SER A 349 -14.34 -2.15 -4.09
CA SER A 349 -13.02 -2.45 -3.53
C SER A 349 -12.11 -1.23 -3.49
N SER A 350 -11.23 -1.16 -2.50
CA SER A 350 -10.20 -0.11 -2.44
C SER A 350 -9.20 -0.28 -3.57
N SER A 351 -8.81 0.83 -4.20
CA SER A 351 -7.79 0.86 -5.28
C SER A 351 -6.41 1.25 -4.78
N SER A 352 -6.17 1.22 -3.45
CA SER A 352 -4.85 1.59 -2.95
C SER A 352 -3.77 0.65 -3.49
N SER A 353 -2.64 1.23 -3.90
CA SER A 353 -1.49 0.49 -4.44
C SER A 353 -1.00 -0.59 -3.47
N MET A 354 -1.15 -0.35 -2.17
CA MET A 354 -0.75 -1.25 -1.11
C MET A 354 -1.72 -2.44 -0.97
N SER A 355 -3.03 -2.19 -1.05
CA SER A 355 -4.06 -3.25 -1.00
C SER A 355 -3.95 -4.21 -2.16
N SER A 356 -3.56 -3.71 -3.35
CA SER A 356 -3.37 -4.56 -4.53
C SER A 356 -2.13 -5.45 -4.46
N MET A 357 -1.10 -5.05 -3.69
CA MET A 357 0.13 -5.85 -3.52
C MET A 357 0.00 -6.97 -2.48
N ILE A 358 -0.79 -6.76 -1.43
CA ILE A 358 -0.81 -7.65 -0.24
C ILE A 358 -2.16 -8.37 -0.12
N GLY A 359 -3.18 -7.90 -0.84
CA GLY A 359 -4.58 -8.32 -0.67
C GLY A 359 -5.26 -7.57 0.48
N SER A 360 -6.50 -7.17 0.28
CA SER A 360 -7.29 -6.42 1.26
C SER A 360 -8.25 -7.33 2.02
N GLY A 361 -7.76 -8.40 2.63
CA GLY A 361 -8.68 -9.29 3.34
C GLY A 361 -8.08 -10.62 3.77
N VAL A 362 -8.95 -11.53 4.17
CA VAL A 362 -8.59 -12.90 4.52
C VAL A 362 -8.87 -13.80 3.32
N THR A 363 -7.88 -14.61 2.93
CA THR A 363 -8.02 -15.61 1.86
C THR A 363 -7.84 -16.99 2.46
N ILE A 364 -8.83 -17.85 2.26
CA ILE A 364 -8.82 -19.26 2.66
C ILE A 364 -8.59 -20.08 1.40
N GLU A 365 -7.57 -20.90 1.39
CA GLU A 365 -7.24 -21.79 0.29
C GLU A 365 -7.68 -23.22 0.62
N ILE A 366 -8.50 -23.79 -0.25
CA ILE A 366 -9.03 -25.15 -0.13
C ILE A 366 -8.38 -25.97 -1.23
N GLN A 367 -7.54 -26.92 -0.87
CA GLN A 367 -6.83 -27.80 -1.80
C GLN A 367 -7.54 -29.15 -1.92
N GLY A 368 -7.59 -29.71 -3.14
CA GLY A 368 -8.22 -30.99 -3.40
C GLY A 368 -8.10 -31.44 -4.84
N GLU A 369 -8.45 -32.70 -5.12
CA GLU A 369 -8.41 -33.27 -6.46
C GLU A 369 -9.78 -33.18 -7.16
N ASP A 370 -10.87 -33.36 -6.42
CA ASP A 370 -12.23 -33.35 -6.93
C ASP A 370 -12.87 -31.96 -6.84
N LEU A 371 -13.27 -31.42 -8.01
CA LEU A 371 -13.82 -30.07 -8.12
C LEU A 371 -15.22 -29.95 -7.52
N ASP A 372 -16.03 -31.01 -7.59
CA ASP A 372 -17.41 -30.97 -7.09
C ASP A 372 -17.41 -30.94 -5.56
N THR A 373 -16.61 -31.76 -4.92
CA THR A 373 -16.40 -31.76 -3.47
C THR A 373 -15.81 -30.43 -2.99
N MET A 374 -14.83 -29.88 -3.74
CA MET A 374 -14.24 -28.57 -3.43
C MET A 374 -15.27 -27.43 -3.54
N LYS A 375 -16.21 -27.53 -4.48
CA LYS A 375 -17.30 -26.58 -4.65
C LYS A 375 -18.26 -26.60 -3.45
N GLU A 376 -18.64 -27.78 -2.99
CA GLU A 376 -19.51 -27.93 -1.81
C GLU A 376 -18.83 -27.36 -0.57
N ILE A 377 -17.56 -27.71 -0.32
CA ILE A 377 -16.79 -27.20 0.80
C ILE A 377 -16.62 -25.69 0.71
N SER A 378 -16.30 -25.15 -0.46
CA SER A 378 -16.11 -23.70 -0.63
C SER A 378 -17.39 -22.90 -0.36
N ASN A 379 -18.55 -23.43 -0.77
CA ASN A 379 -19.84 -22.81 -0.49
C ASN A 379 -20.20 -22.85 1.01
N GLU A 380 -19.84 -23.93 1.70
CA GLU A 380 -20.06 -24.03 3.14
C GLU A 380 -19.11 -23.08 3.90
N VAL A 381 -17.83 -23.04 3.52
CA VAL A 381 -16.86 -22.08 4.07
C VAL A 381 -17.32 -20.65 3.82
N GLN A 382 -17.79 -20.32 2.62
CA GLN A 382 -18.35 -19.01 2.31
C GLN A 382 -19.48 -18.64 3.28
N ARG A 383 -20.46 -19.52 3.49
CA ARG A 383 -21.58 -19.29 4.41
C ARG A 383 -21.14 -19.11 5.86
N GLN A 384 -20.09 -19.80 6.30
CA GLN A 384 -19.55 -19.63 7.65
C GLN A 384 -18.81 -18.31 7.78
N VAL A 385 -17.98 -17.95 6.80
CA VAL A 385 -17.25 -16.68 6.79
C VAL A 385 -18.20 -15.48 6.72
N GLU A 386 -19.31 -15.56 5.98
CA GLU A 386 -20.34 -14.51 5.93
C GLU A 386 -20.98 -14.20 7.30
N LYS A 387 -20.98 -15.15 8.23
CA LYS A 387 -21.50 -14.98 9.59
C LYS A 387 -20.53 -14.31 10.55
N VAL A 388 -19.25 -14.24 10.19
CA VAL A 388 -18.21 -13.65 11.05
C VAL A 388 -18.38 -12.14 11.05
N GLU A 389 -18.44 -11.54 12.23
CA GLU A 389 -18.56 -10.10 12.37
C GLU A 389 -17.31 -9.38 11.85
N GLY A 390 -17.49 -8.42 10.96
CA GLY A 390 -16.39 -7.67 10.31
C GLY A 390 -16.03 -8.17 8.91
N THR A 391 -16.61 -9.30 8.45
CA THR A 391 -16.41 -9.75 7.06
C THR A 391 -17.35 -9.03 6.09
N ARG A 392 -16.87 -8.76 4.90
CA ARG A 392 -17.62 -8.14 3.79
C ARG A 392 -17.23 -8.83 2.48
N GLN A 393 -18.18 -8.83 1.55
CA GLN A 393 -18.01 -9.31 0.17
C GLN A 393 -17.26 -10.65 0.07
N VAL A 394 -17.78 -11.68 0.73
CA VAL A 394 -17.20 -13.02 0.66
C VAL A 394 -17.40 -13.59 -0.75
N THR A 395 -16.30 -13.91 -1.42
CA THR A 395 -16.28 -14.43 -2.80
C THR A 395 -15.48 -15.71 -2.88
N THR A 396 -15.91 -16.61 -3.76
CA THR A 396 -15.15 -17.84 -4.09
C THR A 396 -14.59 -17.77 -5.50
N SER A 397 -13.42 -18.35 -5.72
CA SER A 397 -12.81 -18.47 -7.05
C SER A 397 -13.51 -19.50 -7.95
N LEU A 398 -14.24 -20.43 -7.38
CA LEU A 398 -15.18 -21.30 -8.08
C LEU A 398 -16.53 -20.56 -8.20
N GLN A 399 -16.56 -19.52 -9.02
CA GLN A 399 -17.81 -18.90 -9.42
C GLN A 399 -18.65 -19.90 -10.24
N GLU A 400 -19.94 -19.56 -10.40
CA GLU A 400 -20.90 -20.38 -11.15
C GLU A 400 -20.30 -20.91 -12.46
N GLN A 401 -20.56 -22.18 -12.73
CA GLN A 401 -20.12 -22.83 -13.96
C GLN A 401 -20.63 -22.02 -15.15
N ASP A 402 -19.72 -21.63 -16.03
CA ASP A 402 -20.09 -20.90 -17.23
C ASP A 402 -20.88 -21.81 -18.16
N ARG A 403 -22.00 -21.31 -18.66
CA ARG A 403 -22.75 -22.00 -19.73
C ARG A 403 -21.96 -21.88 -21.00
N GLN A 404 -21.58 -23.00 -21.58
CA GLN A 404 -20.95 -23.04 -22.89
C GLN A 404 -21.66 -24.00 -23.83
N VAL A 405 -21.58 -23.69 -25.11
CA VAL A 405 -22.02 -24.61 -26.16
C VAL A 405 -20.85 -25.54 -26.51
N SER A 406 -21.01 -26.80 -26.17
CA SER A 406 -20.04 -27.85 -26.45
C SER A 406 -20.41 -28.56 -27.76
N ILE A 407 -19.52 -28.52 -28.74
CA ILE A 407 -19.70 -29.19 -30.04
C ILE A 407 -18.91 -30.51 -30.01
N LYS A 408 -19.59 -31.61 -29.72
CA LYS A 408 -18.99 -32.94 -29.61
C LYS A 408 -18.95 -33.58 -31.00
N ILE A 409 -17.80 -33.54 -31.67
CA ILE A 409 -17.62 -34.08 -33.03
C ILE A 409 -17.58 -35.61 -33.00
N ASN A 410 -18.43 -36.27 -33.82
CA ASN A 410 -18.43 -37.69 -33.98
C ASN A 410 -17.32 -38.11 -34.98
N LYS A 411 -16.27 -38.75 -34.47
CA LYS A 411 -15.08 -39.11 -35.22
C LYS A 411 -15.36 -40.10 -36.37
N ASP A 412 -16.31 -40.99 -36.22
CA ASP A 412 -16.62 -42.00 -37.25
C ASP A 412 -17.43 -41.40 -38.39
N LYS A 413 -18.36 -40.49 -38.07
CA LYS A 413 -19.12 -39.77 -39.09
C LYS A 413 -18.26 -38.84 -39.92
N ILE A 414 -17.34 -38.08 -39.31
CA ILE A 414 -16.49 -37.16 -40.07
C ILE A 414 -15.53 -37.90 -41.04
N ARG A 415 -15.06 -39.10 -40.64
CA ARG A 415 -14.22 -39.95 -41.52
C ARG A 415 -14.93 -40.35 -42.80
N GLN A 416 -16.23 -40.65 -42.75
CA GLN A 416 -17.03 -41.01 -43.93
C GLN A 416 -17.08 -39.89 -44.98
N TYR A 417 -16.95 -38.63 -44.53
CA TYR A 417 -16.92 -37.45 -45.41
C TYR A 417 -15.50 -36.95 -45.72
N GLY A 418 -14.46 -37.72 -45.37
CA GLY A 418 -13.07 -37.36 -45.60
C GLY A 418 -12.58 -36.16 -44.80
N LEU A 419 -13.23 -35.87 -43.66
CA LEU A 419 -12.89 -34.74 -42.80
C LEU A 419 -12.13 -35.18 -41.54
N THR A 420 -11.28 -34.30 -41.03
CA THR A 420 -10.61 -34.45 -39.73
C THR A 420 -11.29 -33.56 -38.70
N GLY A 421 -11.17 -33.90 -37.41
CA GLY A 421 -11.75 -33.08 -36.31
C GLY A 421 -11.19 -31.65 -36.31
N SER A 422 -9.90 -31.47 -36.61
CA SER A 422 -9.27 -30.15 -36.69
C SER A 422 -9.79 -29.29 -37.83
N GLN A 423 -10.09 -29.91 -39.00
CA GLN A 423 -10.70 -29.21 -40.14
C GLN A 423 -12.12 -28.73 -39.81
N VAL A 424 -12.93 -29.57 -39.15
CA VAL A 424 -14.28 -29.19 -38.71
C VAL A 424 -14.19 -28.08 -37.70
N ALA A 425 -13.34 -28.21 -36.67
CA ALA A 425 -13.17 -27.18 -35.62
C ALA A 425 -12.71 -25.83 -36.20
N LEU A 426 -11.76 -25.83 -37.17
CA LEU A 426 -11.31 -24.61 -37.83
C LEU A 426 -12.43 -23.94 -38.64
N LYS A 427 -13.23 -24.73 -39.37
CA LYS A 427 -14.36 -24.21 -40.14
C LYS A 427 -15.43 -23.61 -39.22
N VAL A 428 -15.79 -24.31 -38.15
CA VAL A 428 -16.73 -23.79 -37.14
C VAL A 428 -16.19 -22.51 -36.51
N LYS A 429 -14.91 -22.48 -36.12
CA LYS A 429 -14.24 -21.26 -35.61
C LYS A 429 -14.37 -20.10 -36.60
N ASN A 430 -14.05 -20.33 -37.88
CA ASN A 430 -14.11 -19.28 -38.89
C ASN A 430 -15.54 -18.75 -39.13
N ILE A 431 -16.54 -19.60 -38.96
CA ILE A 431 -17.95 -19.22 -39.11
C ILE A 431 -18.39 -18.39 -37.92
N ILE A 432 -18.09 -18.81 -36.69
CA ILE A 432 -18.51 -18.14 -35.46
C ILE A 432 -17.72 -16.84 -35.25
N SER A 433 -16.39 -16.91 -35.38
CA SER A 433 -15.52 -15.76 -35.05
C SER A 433 -15.18 -14.90 -36.28
N GLY A 434 -15.52 -15.32 -37.46
CA GLY A 434 -15.02 -14.74 -38.70
C GLY A 434 -13.51 -14.97 -38.90
N TYR A 435 -13.00 -14.58 -40.05
CA TYR A 435 -11.56 -14.64 -40.36
C TYR A 435 -11.15 -13.47 -41.24
N THR A 436 -9.92 -13.01 -41.09
CA THR A 436 -9.33 -11.99 -41.96
C THR A 436 -8.95 -12.63 -43.28
N ALA A 437 -9.64 -12.26 -44.33
CA ALA A 437 -9.42 -12.82 -45.67
C ALA A 437 -8.21 -12.17 -46.36
N THR A 438 -8.04 -10.89 -46.21
CA THR A 438 -6.92 -10.11 -46.77
C THR A 438 -6.81 -8.75 -46.07
N THR A 439 -5.73 -8.04 -46.36
CA THR A 439 -5.50 -6.68 -45.83
C THR A 439 -5.47 -5.71 -47.01
N LEU A 440 -6.30 -4.68 -46.95
CA LEU A 440 -6.31 -3.57 -47.91
C LEU A 440 -5.25 -2.54 -47.50
N LYS A 441 -4.31 -2.29 -48.42
CA LYS A 441 -3.28 -1.25 -48.25
C LYS A 441 -3.69 0.00 -49.01
N THR A 442 -4.00 1.08 -48.26
CA THR A 442 -4.42 2.35 -48.84
C THR A 442 -3.76 3.51 -48.11
N ASN A 443 -3.10 4.41 -48.83
CA ASN A 443 -2.48 5.65 -48.30
C ASN A 443 -1.58 5.45 -47.07
N GLY A 444 -0.79 4.35 -47.05
CA GLY A 444 0.11 4.05 -45.95
C GLY A 444 -0.56 3.45 -44.70
N ALA A 445 -1.87 3.20 -44.74
CA ALA A 445 -2.61 2.46 -43.74
C ALA A 445 -2.96 1.06 -44.22
N GLU A 446 -2.91 0.07 -43.33
CA GLU A 446 -3.36 -1.29 -43.55
C GLU A 446 -4.69 -1.51 -42.84
N MET A 447 -5.71 -1.96 -43.60
CA MET A 447 -7.04 -2.28 -43.06
C MET A 447 -7.37 -3.74 -43.34
N ASP A 448 -7.73 -4.48 -42.27
CA ASP A 448 -8.12 -5.89 -42.42
C ASP A 448 -9.53 -6.00 -43.03
N ILE A 449 -9.65 -6.83 -44.05
CA ILE A 449 -10.93 -7.26 -44.60
C ILE A 449 -11.31 -8.57 -43.93
N ARG A 450 -12.27 -8.48 -42.98
CA ARG A 450 -12.77 -9.61 -42.22
C ARG A 450 -14.09 -10.11 -42.77
N ILE A 451 -14.16 -11.42 -43.02
CA ILE A 451 -15.40 -12.08 -43.41
C ILE A 451 -16.04 -12.67 -42.17
N VAL A 452 -17.31 -12.31 -41.96
CA VAL A 452 -18.14 -12.77 -40.84
C VAL A 452 -19.46 -13.32 -41.36
N TYR A 453 -20.02 -14.31 -40.67
CA TYR A 453 -21.39 -14.77 -40.92
C TYR A 453 -22.38 -13.76 -40.33
N PRO A 454 -23.61 -13.69 -40.89
CA PRO A 454 -24.67 -12.87 -40.27
C PRO A 454 -24.91 -13.30 -38.81
N GLU A 455 -25.04 -12.36 -37.92
CA GLU A 455 -25.19 -12.63 -36.49
C GLU A 455 -26.38 -13.55 -36.18
N GLU A 456 -27.47 -13.40 -36.93
CA GLU A 456 -28.69 -14.21 -36.82
C GLU A 456 -28.45 -15.70 -37.09
N ALA A 457 -27.47 -16.04 -37.94
CA ALA A 457 -27.16 -17.41 -38.32
C ALA A 457 -26.40 -18.20 -37.24
N VAL A 458 -25.86 -17.54 -36.22
CA VAL A 458 -25.07 -18.18 -35.16
C VAL A 458 -25.63 -17.97 -33.76
N THR A 459 -26.79 -17.32 -33.62
CA THR A 459 -27.37 -16.90 -32.33
C THR A 459 -28.07 -18.03 -31.58
N THR A 460 -28.65 -19.02 -32.30
CA THR A 460 -29.39 -20.13 -31.67
C THR A 460 -28.70 -21.47 -31.88
N LEU A 461 -28.92 -22.44 -30.94
CA LEU A 461 -28.37 -23.78 -31.07
C LEU A 461 -28.84 -24.48 -32.35
N THR A 462 -30.08 -24.23 -32.76
CA THR A 462 -30.65 -24.78 -33.99
C THR A 462 -29.93 -24.22 -35.21
N ASN A 463 -29.78 -22.89 -35.28
CA ASN A 463 -29.06 -22.25 -36.40
C ASN A 463 -27.59 -22.69 -36.47
N LEU A 464 -26.96 -22.89 -35.30
CA LEU A 464 -25.60 -23.42 -35.21
C LEU A 464 -25.51 -24.86 -35.78
N GLY A 465 -26.54 -25.68 -35.56
CA GLY A 465 -26.63 -27.04 -36.12
C GLY A 465 -26.82 -27.08 -37.63
N ASP A 466 -27.50 -26.08 -38.18
CA ASP A 466 -27.80 -25.97 -39.63
C ASP A 466 -26.61 -25.41 -40.45
N ILE A 467 -25.55 -24.94 -39.77
CA ILE A 467 -24.35 -24.46 -40.45
C ILE A 467 -23.79 -25.56 -41.36
N THR A 468 -23.59 -25.22 -42.62
CA THR A 468 -23.08 -26.16 -43.62
C THR A 468 -21.55 -26.19 -43.65
N ILE A 469 -20.99 -27.38 -43.57
CA ILE A 469 -19.55 -27.62 -43.62
C ILE A 469 -19.21 -28.31 -44.98
N SER A 470 -18.27 -27.73 -45.73
CA SER A 470 -17.82 -28.31 -46.98
C SER A 470 -17.02 -29.60 -46.75
N THR A 471 -17.35 -30.66 -47.45
CA THR A 471 -16.63 -31.95 -47.43
C THR A 471 -15.39 -31.96 -48.35
N ALA A 472 -14.51 -32.94 -48.19
CA ALA A 472 -13.33 -33.09 -49.06
C ALA A 472 -13.73 -33.40 -50.54
N THR A 473 -14.93 -33.94 -50.74
CA THR A 473 -15.47 -34.31 -52.09
C THR A 473 -16.27 -33.18 -52.75
N GLY A 474 -16.31 -31.96 -52.14
CA GLY A 474 -17.02 -30.80 -52.69
C GLY A 474 -18.49 -30.69 -52.34
N GLY A 475 -19.04 -31.59 -51.51
CA GLY A 475 -20.41 -31.50 -50.99
C GLY A 475 -20.49 -30.62 -49.72
N TYR A 476 -21.72 -30.31 -49.29
CA TYR A 476 -22.02 -29.59 -48.04
C TYR A 476 -22.86 -30.45 -47.13
N ILE A 477 -22.52 -30.49 -45.85
CA ILE A 477 -23.26 -31.23 -44.83
C ILE A 477 -23.55 -30.31 -43.63
N PRO A 478 -24.72 -30.40 -42.99
CA PRO A 478 -24.98 -29.63 -41.80
C PRO A 478 -24.14 -30.15 -40.63
N LEU A 479 -23.74 -29.22 -39.73
CA LEU A 479 -22.93 -29.54 -38.55
C LEU A 479 -23.62 -30.57 -37.66
N SER A 480 -24.93 -30.51 -37.53
CA SER A 480 -25.76 -31.46 -36.75
C SER A 480 -25.65 -32.92 -37.23
N SER A 481 -25.27 -33.15 -38.50
CA SER A 481 -25.08 -34.51 -39.02
C SER A 481 -23.79 -35.17 -38.50
N ILE A 482 -22.78 -34.39 -38.17
CA ILE A 482 -21.43 -34.85 -37.79
C ILE A 482 -21.00 -34.51 -36.38
N ALA A 483 -21.78 -33.67 -35.67
CA ALA A 483 -21.52 -33.27 -34.29
C ALA A 483 -22.82 -33.18 -33.47
N GLU A 484 -22.71 -33.43 -32.20
CA GLU A 484 -23.75 -33.19 -31.22
C GLU A 484 -23.47 -31.84 -30.56
N ILE A 485 -24.48 -30.94 -30.52
CA ILE A 485 -24.38 -29.63 -29.96
C ILE A 485 -25.17 -29.63 -28.65
N VAL A 486 -24.46 -29.50 -27.52
CA VAL A 486 -25.06 -29.57 -26.20
C VAL A 486 -24.66 -28.31 -25.39
N MET A 487 -25.60 -27.85 -24.55
CA MET A 487 -25.27 -26.90 -23.49
C MET A 487 -24.59 -27.66 -22.38
N ASP A 488 -23.39 -27.23 -22.03
CA ASP A 488 -22.60 -27.82 -20.95
C ASP A 488 -22.21 -26.74 -19.94
N TYR A 489 -21.97 -27.17 -18.71
CA TYR A 489 -21.52 -26.29 -17.63
C TYR A 489 -20.08 -26.68 -17.29
N VAL A 490 -19.17 -25.76 -17.47
CA VAL A 490 -17.75 -26.02 -17.21
C VAL A 490 -17.16 -24.95 -16.29
N PRO A 491 -16.22 -25.35 -15.43
CA PRO A 491 -15.49 -24.37 -14.65
C PRO A 491 -14.62 -23.50 -15.57
N THR A 492 -14.74 -22.18 -15.44
CA THR A 492 -14.04 -21.21 -16.29
C THR A 492 -12.52 -21.29 -16.12
N ASN A 493 -12.07 -21.49 -14.90
CA ASN A 493 -10.65 -21.56 -14.55
C ASN A 493 -10.40 -22.69 -13.54
N ILE A 494 -9.34 -23.45 -13.78
CA ILE A 494 -8.81 -24.43 -12.83
C ILE A 494 -7.43 -23.94 -12.41
N ILE A 495 -7.33 -23.51 -11.15
CA ILE A 495 -6.08 -22.97 -10.57
C ILE A 495 -5.36 -24.11 -9.85
N ARG A 496 -4.03 -24.13 -9.97
CA ARG A 496 -3.17 -25.09 -9.27
C ARG A 496 -2.02 -24.38 -8.59
N SER A 497 -1.69 -24.84 -7.38
CA SER A 497 -0.47 -24.51 -6.67
C SER A 497 0.25 -25.82 -6.34
N ASP A 498 1.54 -25.91 -6.62
CA ASP A 498 2.34 -27.12 -6.42
C ASP A 498 1.69 -28.37 -7.01
N GLN A 499 1.16 -28.25 -8.24
CA GLN A 499 0.47 -29.29 -9.01
C GLN A 499 -0.90 -29.72 -8.45
N THR A 500 -1.28 -29.30 -7.26
CA THR A 500 -2.58 -29.59 -6.63
C THR A 500 -3.59 -28.50 -6.99
N ARG A 501 -4.84 -28.89 -7.29
CA ARG A 501 -5.94 -27.95 -7.53
C ARG A 501 -6.30 -27.24 -6.22
N TYR A 502 -6.60 -25.96 -6.31
CA TYR A 502 -7.11 -25.22 -5.17
C TYR A 502 -8.21 -24.23 -5.55
N VAL A 503 -9.03 -23.92 -4.56
CA VAL A 503 -10.10 -22.92 -4.61
C VAL A 503 -9.85 -21.94 -3.49
N THR A 504 -10.01 -20.64 -3.78
CA THR A 504 -9.92 -19.61 -2.77
C THR A 504 -11.28 -19.06 -2.38
N VAL A 505 -11.51 -18.90 -1.08
CA VAL A 505 -12.59 -18.09 -0.53
C VAL A 505 -11.94 -16.83 0.05
N THR A 506 -12.27 -15.68 -0.52
CA THR A 506 -11.71 -14.38 -0.12
C THR A 506 -12.80 -13.50 0.46
N CYS A 507 -12.55 -12.88 1.59
CA CYS A 507 -13.43 -11.87 2.18
C CYS A 507 -12.67 -10.57 2.45
N GLU A 508 -13.32 -9.44 2.23
CA GLU A 508 -12.85 -8.15 2.71
C GLU A 508 -13.17 -8.00 4.20
N VAL A 509 -12.32 -7.26 4.91
CA VAL A 509 -12.49 -7.00 6.35
C VAL A 509 -12.78 -5.53 6.55
N PHE A 510 -13.77 -5.23 7.39
CA PHE A 510 -14.20 -3.87 7.73
C PHE A 510 -14.36 -3.69 9.24
N GLY A 511 -13.79 -2.57 9.77
CA GLY A 511 -13.94 -2.20 11.17
C GLY A 511 -13.17 -3.06 12.18
N ARG A 512 -12.41 -4.07 11.72
CA ARG A 512 -11.56 -4.95 12.54
C ARG A 512 -10.24 -5.22 11.83
N ALA A 513 -9.20 -5.61 12.58
CA ALA A 513 -7.93 -6.01 11.98
C ALA A 513 -8.06 -7.36 11.25
N ALA A 514 -7.48 -7.49 10.06
CA ALA A 514 -7.55 -8.70 9.25
C ALA A 514 -7.05 -9.95 10.00
N GLY A 515 -5.98 -9.82 10.80
CA GLY A 515 -5.45 -10.91 11.61
C GLY A 515 -6.41 -11.38 12.72
N SER A 516 -7.28 -10.49 13.24
CA SER A 516 -8.29 -10.88 14.24
C SER A 516 -9.52 -11.54 13.64
N VAL A 517 -9.77 -11.36 12.35
CA VAL A 517 -10.85 -12.04 11.61
C VAL A 517 -10.35 -13.39 11.07
N GLY A 518 -9.06 -13.48 10.74
CA GLY A 518 -8.45 -14.71 10.22
C GLY A 518 -8.18 -15.80 11.28
N ASN A 519 -8.16 -15.42 12.56
CA ASN A 519 -8.04 -16.36 13.70
C ASN A 519 -9.40 -16.80 14.22
#